data_6cb958989496e51e697491c95166f30c
#
_entry.id   6cb958989496e51e697491c95166f30c
#
_cell.length_a   1.000
_cell.length_b   1.000
_cell.length_c   1.000
_cell.angle_alpha   90.00
_cell.angle_beta   90.00
_cell.angle_gamma   90.00
#
_symmetry.space_group_name_H-M   'P 1'
#
loop_
_entity.id
_entity.type
_entity.pdbx_description
1 polymer ?
#
loop_
_entity_poly.entity_id
_entity_poly.type
_entity_poly.pdbx_seq_one_letter_code
_entity_poly.pdbx_strand_id
1 'polypeptide(L)'
;VIEAVKNSPNAIGYASLSAVEGKEGIKALTVNGVACSEETVLDGSYEIQRPFVLVTKSDASLSTAAQAFFDYATSKDASELIRNAGAVPVAE
;
A
#
# COMPACT_ATOMS: atom_id res chain seq x y z
N VAL A 1 12.65 10.60 1.11
CA VAL A 1 12.36 10.39 2.55
C VAL A 1 13.37 9.44 3.17
N ILE A 2 13.60 8.29 2.57
CA ILE A 2 14.46 7.26 3.16
C ILE A 2 15.89 7.75 3.35
N GLU A 3 16.49 8.37 2.33
CA GLU A 3 17.85 8.88 2.45
C GLU A 3 17.98 9.98 3.51
N ALA A 4 16.99 10.86 3.60
CA ALA A 4 16.98 11.91 4.62
C ALA A 4 16.92 11.34 6.03
N VAL A 5 16.10 10.31 6.24
CA VAL A 5 15.98 9.64 7.54
C VAL A 5 17.26 8.88 7.88
N LYS A 6 17.84 8.16 6.91
CA LYS A 6 19.11 7.44 7.08
C LYS A 6 20.24 8.33 7.56
N ASN A 7 20.30 9.54 7.02
CA ASN A 7 21.40 10.46 7.25
C ASN A 7 21.18 11.37 8.47
N SER A 8 20.06 11.22 9.17
CA SER A 8 19.70 12.07 10.30
C SER A 8 19.29 11.21 11.50
N PRO A 9 20.16 11.07 12.54
CA PRO A 9 19.90 10.14 13.66
C PRO A 9 18.59 10.38 14.40
N ASN A 10 18.07 11.59 14.37
CA ASN A 10 16.88 11.96 15.10
C ASN A 10 15.66 12.20 14.19
N ALA A 11 15.71 11.74 12.94
CA ALA A 11 14.65 11.96 11.99
C ALA A 11 13.62 10.82 12.00
N ILE A 12 12.38 11.17 11.71
CA ILE A 12 11.30 10.22 11.48
C ILE A 12 10.61 10.63 10.18
N GLY A 13 10.18 9.65 9.42
CA GLY A 13 9.49 9.89 8.16
C GLY A 13 8.44 8.83 7.89
N TYR A 14 7.74 8.96 6.78
CA TYR A 14 6.78 7.94 6.33
C TYR A 14 6.97 7.67 4.85
N ALA A 15 6.71 6.43 4.47
CA ALA A 15 6.83 5.96 3.09
C ALA A 15 5.96 4.72 2.92
N SER A 16 5.77 4.27 1.69
CA SER A 16 5.00 3.05 1.44
C SER A 16 5.74 1.82 1.97
N LEU A 17 5.00 0.76 2.27
CA LEU A 17 5.58 -0.49 2.78
C LEU A 17 6.65 -1.03 1.84
N SER A 18 6.40 -1.04 0.54
CA SER A 18 7.36 -1.51 -0.44
C SER A 18 8.65 -0.70 -0.47
N ALA A 19 8.55 0.60 -0.20
CA ALA A 19 9.72 1.47 -0.20
C ALA A 19 10.64 1.20 0.99
N VAL A 20 10.09 0.72 2.11
CA VAL A 20 10.88 0.48 3.33
C VAL A 20 11.32 -0.98 3.47
N GLU A 21 10.65 -1.93 2.83
CA GLU A 21 11.04 -3.34 2.90
C GLU A 21 12.43 -3.56 2.31
N GLY A 22 13.26 -4.31 3.04
CA GLY A 22 14.61 -4.63 2.58
C GLY A 22 15.60 -3.48 2.58
N LYS A 23 15.24 -2.33 3.12
CA LYS A 23 16.15 -1.19 3.20
C LYS A 23 16.96 -1.24 4.49
N GLU A 24 18.27 -1.03 4.35
CA GLU A 24 19.17 -0.95 5.49
C GLU A 24 19.28 0.49 6.00
N GLY A 25 19.60 0.64 7.27
CA GLY A 25 19.79 1.95 7.88
C GLY A 25 18.53 2.66 8.33
N ILE A 26 17.39 2.02 8.18
CA ILE A 26 16.09 2.52 8.66
C ILE A 26 15.35 1.41 9.41
N LYS A 27 14.38 1.81 10.20
CA LYS A 27 13.56 0.86 10.96
C LYS A 27 12.09 1.22 10.77
N ALA A 28 11.29 0.24 10.39
CA ALA A 28 9.84 0.38 10.36
C ALA A 28 9.33 0.31 11.80
N LEU A 29 8.66 1.36 12.25
CA LEU A 29 8.19 1.46 13.62
C LEU A 29 6.91 0.65 13.83
N THR A 30 6.77 0.10 15.03
CA THR A 30 5.49 -0.44 15.45
C THR A 30 4.57 0.72 15.86
N VAL A 31 3.27 0.55 15.62
CA VAL A 31 2.26 1.53 16.02
C VAL A 31 1.32 0.86 17.00
N ASN A 32 1.23 1.40 18.20
CA ASN A 32 0.45 0.81 19.31
C ASN A 32 0.79 -0.66 19.57
N GLY A 33 2.07 -1.01 19.41
CA GLY A 33 2.55 -2.37 19.61
C GLY A 33 2.37 -3.29 18.42
N VAL A 34 1.86 -2.79 17.30
CA VAL A 34 1.61 -3.59 16.08
C VAL A 34 2.71 -3.36 15.08
N ALA A 35 3.34 -4.43 14.61
CA ALA A 35 4.39 -4.35 13.59
C ALA A 35 3.79 -4.06 12.22
N CYS A 36 4.55 -3.34 11.39
CA CYS A 36 4.12 -3.02 10.03
C CYS A 36 4.37 -4.22 9.11
N SER A 37 3.30 -4.82 8.61
CA SER A 37 3.38 -5.95 7.68
C SER A 37 2.15 -5.95 6.78
N GLU A 38 2.19 -6.74 5.71
CA GLU A 38 1.03 -6.92 4.83
C GLU A 38 -0.19 -7.41 5.61
N GLU A 39 0.02 -8.37 6.50
CA GLU A 39 -1.05 -8.95 7.32
C GLU A 39 -1.71 -7.90 8.22
N THR A 40 -0.93 -7.11 8.94
CA THR A 40 -1.46 -6.10 9.86
C THR A 40 -2.10 -4.94 9.16
N VAL A 41 -1.64 -4.62 7.96
CA VAL A 41 -2.28 -3.61 7.12
C VAL A 41 -3.63 -4.12 6.62
N LEU A 42 -3.69 -5.38 6.16
CA LEU A 42 -4.93 -5.98 5.67
C LEU A 42 -6.00 -6.10 6.74
N ASP A 43 -5.64 -6.52 7.94
CA ASP A 43 -6.62 -6.71 9.02
C ASP A 43 -6.98 -5.41 9.74
N GLY A 44 -6.32 -4.32 9.38
CA GLY A 44 -6.59 -3.01 9.96
C GLY A 44 -5.95 -2.74 11.32
N SER A 45 -5.15 -3.68 11.83
CA SER A 45 -4.50 -3.48 13.14
C SER A 45 -3.36 -2.47 13.08
N TYR A 46 -2.71 -2.30 11.93
CA TYR A 46 -1.73 -1.25 11.74
C TYR A 46 -2.45 0.02 11.31
N GLU A 47 -2.57 0.97 12.21
CA GLU A 47 -3.44 2.14 12.03
C GLU A 47 -2.96 3.15 10.99
N ILE A 48 -1.64 3.25 10.78
CA ILE A 48 -1.10 4.20 9.80
C ILE A 48 -1.07 3.54 8.44
N GLN A 49 -2.19 3.60 7.74
CA GLN A 49 -2.36 3.05 6.41
C GLN A 49 -3.27 3.93 5.57
N ARG A 50 -3.16 3.82 4.26
CA ARG A 50 -4.01 4.55 3.33
C ARG A 50 -4.52 3.60 2.25
N PRO A 51 -5.83 3.57 1.98
CA PRO A 51 -6.34 2.79 0.87
C PRO A 51 -6.08 3.50 -0.46
N PHE A 52 -5.80 2.72 -1.49
CA PHE A 52 -5.82 3.21 -2.86
C PHE A 52 -7.23 3.02 -3.40
N VAL A 53 -7.86 4.08 -3.85
CA VAL A 53 -9.27 4.08 -4.24
C VAL A 53 -9.38 4.40 -5.73
N LEU A 54 -10.08 3.54 -6.46
CA LEU A 54 -10.44 3.82 -7.85
C LEU A 54 -11.67 4.71 -7.85
N VAL A 55 -11.63 5.77 -8.63
CA VAL A 55 -12.70 6.76 -8.66
C VAL A 55 -13.33 6.78 -10.05
N THR A 56 -14.64 6.68 -10.11
CA THR A 56 -15.40 6.77 -11.34
C THR A 56 -16.48 7.84 -11.20
N LYS A 57 -16.99 8.32 -12.33
CA LYS A 57 -18.07 9.30 -12.32
C LYS A 57 -19.37 8.63 -11.89
N SER A 58 -20.05 9.17 -10.89
CA SER A 58 -21.20 8.52 -10.25
C SER A 58 -22.41 8.31 -11.18
N ASP A 59 -22.64 9.21 -12.11
CA ASP A 59 -23.83 9.18 -12.96
C ASP A 59 -23.53 8.71 -14.39
N ALA A 60 -22.41 8.01 -14.59
CA ALA A 60 -22.02 7.57 -15.93
C ALA A 60 -21.59 6.11 -15.90
N SER A 61 -21.89 5.43 -17.00
CA SER A 61 -21.38 4.06 -17.21
C SER A 61 -19.97 4.14 -17.78
N LEU A 62 -19.14 3.20 -17.38
CA LEU A 62 -17.79 3.08 -17.93
C LEU A 62 -17.87 2.49 -19.34
N SER A 63 -16.91 2.85 -20.19
CA SER A 63 -16.74 2.17 -21.48
C SER A 63 -16.39 0.70 -21.23
N THR A 64 -16.57 -0.14 -22.25
CA THR A 64 -16.25 -1.56 -22.13
C THR A 64 -14.79 -1.77 -21.69
N ALA A 65 -13.86 -1.03 -22.26
CA ALA A 65 -12.46 -1.14 -21.92
C ALA A 65 -12.18 -0.65 -20.50
N ALA A 66 -12.78 0.45 -20.07
CA ALA A 66 -12.59 0.98 -18.72
C ALA A 66 -13.20 0.05 -17.67
N GLN A 67 -14.35 -0.53 -17.96
CA GLN A 67 -14.97 -1.50 -17.05
C GLN A 67 -14.12 -2.75 -16.90
N ALA A 68 -13.55 -3.25 -18.00
CA ALA A 68 -12.67 -4.41 -17.97
C ALA A 68 -11.43 -4.15 -17.10
N PHE A 69 -10.83 -2.97 -17.23
CA PHE A 69 -9.70 -2.56 -16.39
C PHE A 69 -10.09 -2.51 -14.90
N PHE A 70 -11.22 -1.86 -14.60
CA PHE A 70 -11.72 -1.74 -13.25
C PHE A 70 -11.94 -3.13 -12.62
N ASP A 71 -12.61 -4.02 -13.35
CA ASP A 71 -12.92 -5.36 -12.88
C ASP A 71 -11.65 -6.17 -12.63
N TYR A 72 -10.66 -6.05 -13.51
CA TYR A 72 -9.38 -6.73 -13.33
C TYR A 72 -8.63 -6.19 -12.12
N ALA A 73 -8.55 -4.85 -12.00
CA ALA A 73 -7.81 -4.20 -10.92
C ALA A 73 -8.39 -4.54 -9.52
N THR A 74 -9.69 -4.83 -9.45
CA THR A 74 -10.35 -5.20 -8.20
C THR A 74 -10.51 -6.70 -8.01
N SER A 75 -9.99 -7.51 -8.94
CA SER A 75 -10.09 -8.97 -8.88
C SER A 75 -8.89 -9.60 -8.16
N LYS A 76 -9.06 -10.85 -7.80
CA LYS A 76 -7.96 -11.66 -7.25
C LYS A 76 -6.80 -11.83 -8.23
N ASP A 77 -7.10 -11.82 -9.51
CA ASP A 77 -6.08 -12.02 -10.56
C ASP A 77 -5.04 -10.91 -10.58
N ALA A 78 -5.37 -9.73 -10.06
CA ALA A 78 -4.43 -8.60 -9.96
C ALA A 78 -3.58 -8.63 -8.68
N SER A 79 -3.85 -9.53 -7.74
CA SER A 79 -3.19 -9.54 -6.43
C SER A 79 -1.67 -9.61 -6.52
N GLU A 80 -1.14 -10.47 -7.37
CA GLU A 80 0.30 -10.61 -7.53
C GLU A 80 0.93 -9.34 -8.13
N LEU A 81 0.28 -8.74 -9.12
CA LEU A 81 0.74 -7.49 -9.71
C LEU A 81 0.75 -6.36 -8.67
N ILE A 82 -0.29 -6.30 -7.85
CA ILE A 82 -0.40 -5.28 -6.80
C ILE A 82 0.72 -5.46 -5.77
N ARG A 83 0.99 -6.68 -5.34
CA ARG A 83 2.12 -6.97 -4.44
C ARG A 83 3.45 -6.58 -5.05
N ASN A 84 3.67 -6.94 -6.31
CA ASN A 84 4.92 -6.63 -7.00
C ASN A 84 5.11 -5.12 -7.19
N ALA A 85 4.02 -4.37 -7.27
CA ALA A 85 4.06 -2.91 -7.32
C ALA A 85 4.24 -2.27 -5.94
N GLY A 86 4.17 -3.06 -4.88
CA GLY A 86 4.45 -2.62 -3.53
C GLY A 86 3.24 -2.20 -2.71
N ALA A 87 2.05 -2.55 -3.16
CA ALA A 87 0.83 -2.31 -2.41
C ALA A 87 0.30 -3.62 -1.83
N VAL A 88 -0.69 -3.52 -0.96
CA VAL A 88 -1.31 -4.69 -0.33
C VAL A 88 -2.65 -4.95 -1.00
N PRO A 89 -2.83 -6.10 -1.66
CA PRO A 89 -4.11 -6.40 -2.32
C PRO A 89 -5.19 -6.71 -1.30
N VAL A 90 -6.40 -6.20 -1.55
CA VAL A 90 -7.55 -6.45 -0.67
C VAL A 90 -8.40 -7.64 -1.14
N ALA A 91 -8.31 -7.99 -2.42
CA ALA A 91 -9.04 -9.11 -3.01
C ALA A 91 -8.11 -10.32 -3.17
N GLU A 92 -8.11 -11.18 -2.21
CA GLU A 92 -7.32 -12.41 -2.25
C GLU A 92 -8.14 -13.67 -2.16
#